data_17c32eda14169e41af4e66d1666fa6ec
#
_entry.id   17c32eda14169e41af4e66d1666fa6ec
#
_cell.length_a   1.000
_cell.length_b   1.000
_cell.length_c   1.000
_cell.angle_alpha   90.00
_cell.angle_beta   90.00
_cell.angle_gamma   90.00
#
_symmetry.space_group_name_H-M   'P 1'
#
loop_
_entity.id
_entity.type
_entity.pdbx_description
1 polymer ?
#
loop_
_entity_poly.entity_id
_entity_poly.type
_entity_poly.pdbx_seq_one_letter_code
_entity_poly.pdbx_strand_id
1 'polypeptide(L)'
;MVRFLAIAFLGFLCFSLRAQQPPALLPPSVTHPPTAYPVVPATLATKPLAPIERYEKDLRSYPAETAQAVYSVRAAGAWLVRMNQADGKFLAGVNPALARPTEGISEMAQAYAAWACAKLARFTGDEKITACANQAVLALLTSTKLEGDQRVPAANSDRCNRVGFASLMILAICELPGADAKRIADAELLAAFLRKQLRENGSVHCADQPDGDIRKLDPFGAQMYPGHCFQALLALDRIKPEQWKRDAVSKGLTHYREVFKAEPAPMMAGALLPAAVEFLQRGKIETVAAFAWEMADALCACQATAADSQLRAVGGFRVFQAEPAATSAWCAHGLASVTQLAMQLEDAARTAKYRSALVNGLAFVRSLQLTDEACQHFEKSFRLRFLLGGMIVSPTDGNVRIDQTAMLALSQMRFLESGADRGQ
;
A
#
# COMPACT_ATOMS: atom_id res chain seq x y z
N MET A 1 60.19 -33.11 -8.14
CA MET A 1 59.96 -33.28 -6.70
C MET A 1 59.95 -31.90 -6.04
N VAL A 2 58.82 -31.19 -6.01
CA VAL A 2 58.65 -29.93 -5.24
C VAL A 2 57.17 -29.95 -4.77
N ARG A 3 56.98 -29.99 -3.44
CA ARG A 3 55.68 -29.95 -2.76
C ARG A 3 55.22 -28.50 -2.68
N PHE A 4 54.02 -28.19 -3.15
CA PHE A 4 53.33 -26.94 -2.87
C PHE A 4 52.39 -27.12 -1.68
N LEU A 5 52.63 -26.37 -0.60
CA LEU A 5 51.79 -26.23 0.57
C LEU A 5 50.70 -25.19 0.25
N ALA A 6 49.44 -25.60 0.31
CA ALA A 6 48.30 -24.69 0.28
C ALA A 6 47.98 -24.27 1.72
N ILE A 7 48.14 -22.99 2.04
CA ILE A 7 47.69 -22.38 3.31
C ILE A 7 46.30 -21.86 3.09
N ALA A 8 45.31 -22.49 3.70
CA ALA A 8 43.95 -21.99 3.77
C ALA A 8 43.84 -20.92 4.89
N PHE A 9 43.60 -19.68 4.52
CA PHE A 9 43.22 -18.59 5.45
C PHE A 9 41.72 -18.68 5.72
N LEU A 10 41.34 -19.24 6.86
CA LEU A 10 40.01 -19.11 7.44
C LEU A 10 39.97 -17.77 8.19
N GLY A 11 39.43 -16.73 7.56
CA GLY A 11 39.09 -15.51 8.24
C GLY A 11 37.75 -15.64 8.95
N PHE A 12 37.79 -15.91 10.26
CA PHE A 12 36.63 -15.79 11.14
C PHE A 12 36.33 -14.30 11.34
N LEU A 13 35.34 -13.79 10.66
CA LEU A 13 34.73 -12.50 10.99
C LEU A 13 33.75 -12.73 12.15
N CYS A 14 34.22 -12.52 13.38
CA CYS A 14 33.36 -12.33 14.54
C CYS A 14 32.57 -11.04 14.39
N PHE A 15 31.33 -11.12 13.91
CA PHE A 15 30.37 -10.05 14.12
C PHE A 15 29.99 -10.05 15.62
N SER A 16 30.56 -9.13 16.37
CA SER A 16 30.09 -8.83 17.72
C SER A 16 28.70 -8.20 17.59
N LEU A 17 27.65 -8.99 17.85
CA LEU A 17 26.32 -8.51 18.14
C LEU A 17 26.40 -7.63 19.40
N ARG A 18 26.61 -6.34 19.24
CA ARG A 18 26.26 -5.39 20.28
C ARG A 18 24.76 -5.47 20.46
N ALA A 19 24.34 -6.01 21.60
CA ALA A 19 22.97 -5.87 22.07
C ALA A 19 22.66 -4.37 22.11
N GLN A 20 21.89 -3.89 21.14
CA GLN A 20 21.35 -2.53 21.19
C GLN A 20 20.35 -2.50 22.33
N GLN A 21 20.57 -1.59 23.28
CA GLN A 21 19.57 -1.25 24.27
C GLN A 21 18.26 -0.87 23.56
N PRO A 22 17.10 -1.28 24.09
CA PRO A 22 15.83 -0.84 23.55
C PRO A 22 15.80 0.70 23.54
N PRO A 23 15.37 1.32 22.44
CA PRO A 23 15.31 2.77 22.35
C PRO A 23 14.39 3.32 23.45
N ALA A 24 14.78 4.47 23.98
CA ALA A 24 14.02 5.20 24.97
C ALA A 24 12.57 5.36 24.47
N LEU A 25 11.63 5.06 25.34
CA LEU A 25 10.21 5.26 25.15
C LEU A 25 9.95 6.65 24.57
N LEU A 26 9.04 6.72 23.60
CA LEU A 26 8.49 7.98 23.08
C LEU A 26 8.20 8.94 24.25
N PRO A 27 8.44 10.25 24.09
CA PRO A 27 8.11 11.21 25.12
C PRO A 27 6.65 11.02 25.54
N PRO A 28 6.31 11.19 26.82
CA PRO A 28 4.97 10.95 27.32
C PRO A 28 3.99 11.72 26.44
N SER A 29 2.98 11.02 25.93
CA SER A 29 1.92 11.60 25.12
C SER A 29 1.39 12.82 25.88
N VAL A 30 1.47 13.99 25.24
CA VAL A 30 0.77 15.17 25.73
C VAL A 30 -0.70 14.78 25.71
N THR A 31 -1.24 14.49 26.89
CA THR A 31 -2.66 14.23 27.08
C THR A 31 -3.40 15.54 26.82
N HIS A 32 -3.74 15.77 25.57
CA HIS A 32 -4.76 16.77 25.28
C HIS A 32 -6.06 16.27 25.94
N PRO A 33 -6.80 17.11 26.66
CA PRO A 33 -8.11 16.74 27.17
C PRO A 33 -8.94 16.25 25.98
N PRO A 34 -9.79 15.22 26.15
CA PRO A 34 -10.60 14.69 25.05
C PRO A 34 -11.47 15.83 24.52
N THR A 35 -11.06 16.43 23.41
CA THR A 35 -11.95 17.29 22.63
C THR A 35 -13.12 16.42 22.25
N ALA A 36 -14.33 16.83 22.60
CA ALA A 36 -15.56 16.13 22.26
C ALA A 36 -15.52 15.80 20.76
N TYR A 37 -15.47 14.50 20.43
CA TYR A 37 -15.42 14.07 19.03
C TYR A 37 -16.68 14.57 18.32
N PRO A 38 -16.56 15.24 17.16
CA PRO A 38 -17.73 15.63 16.40
C PRO A 38 -18.57 14.38 16.12
N VAL A 39 -19.87 14.50 16.35
CA VAL A 39 -20.84 13.43 16.12
C VAL A 39 -20.85 13.13 14.63
N VAL A 40 -20.32 11.99 14.22
CA VAL A 40 -20.40 11.53 12.81
C VAL A 40 -21.89 11.41 12.43
N PRO A 41 -22.40 12.11 11.41
CA PRO A 41 -23.80 12.01 11.00
C PRO A 41 -24.16 10.56 10.66
N ALA A 42 -25.34 10.10 11.09
CA ALA A 42 -25.82 8.73 10.86
C ALA A 42 -25.99 8.34 9.37
N THR A 43 -25.85 9.29 8.47
CA THR A 43 -26.07 9.16 7.03
C THR A 43 -24.86 9.58 6.22
N LEU A 44 -23.70 8.94 6.46
CA LEU A 44 -22.75 8.78 5.37
C LEU A 44 -23.26 7.61 4.53
N ALA A 45 -24.34 7.87 3.78
CA ALA A 45 -24.96 6.86 2.93
C ALA A 45 -23.91 6.31 1.97
N THR A 46 -23.92 4.99 1.78
CA THR A 46 -23.16 4.28 0.75
C THR A 46 -23.49 4.86 -0.61
N LYS A 47 -22.81 5.95 -0.99
CA LYS A 47 -22.81 6.36 -2.38
C LYS A 47 -22.10 5.28 -3.17
N PRO A 48 -22.66 4.81 -4.30
CA PRO A 48 -21.90 4.04 -5.27
C PRO A 48 -20.57 4.74 -5.49
N LEU A 49 -19.49 4.00 -5.71
CA LEU A 49 -18.20 4.60 -6.05
C LEU A 49 -18.45 5.65 -7.13
N ALA A 50 -18.26 6.93 -6.76
CA ALA A 50 -18.36 7.99 -7.74
C ALA A 50 -17.42 7.66 -8.89
N PRO A 51 -17.80 7.92 -10.15
CA PRO A 51 -16.88 7.76 -11.26
C PRO A 51 -15.60 8.51 -10.91
N ILE A 52 -14.45 7.84 -11.07
CA ILE A 52 -13.17 8.54 -10.86
C ILE A 52 -13.13 9.68 -11.84
N GLU A 53 -12.94 10.89 -11.34
CA GLU A 53 -12.87 12.08 -12.17
C GLU A 53 -11.70 11.91 -13.14
N ARG A 54 -11.98 12.05 -14.44
CA ARG A 54 -10.97 11.96 -15.48
C ARG A 54 -10.41 13.33 -15.73
N TYR A 55 -9.12 13.48 -15.46
CA TYR A 55 -8.40 14.71 -15.69
C TYR A 55 -8.09 14.89 -17.18
N GLU A 56 -8.19 16.12 -17.68
CA GLU A 56 -7.83 16.47 -19.05
C GLU A 56 -6.34 16.20 -19.35
N LYS A 57 -5.97 16.25 -20.63
CA LYS A 57 -4.55 16.14 -21.02
C LYS A 57 -3.76 17.38 -20.61
N ASP A 58 -4.37 18.56 -20.71
CA ASP A 58 -3.78 19.83 -20.28
C ASP A 58 -4.11 20.06 -18.80
N LEU A 59 -3.10 19.99 -17.98
CA LEU A 59 -3.23 20.14 -16.52
C LEU A 59 -2.92 21.55 -16.01
N ARG A 60 -2.70 22.52 -16.88
CA ARG A 60 -2.36 23.91 -16.49
C ARG A 60 -3.48 24.62 -15.74
N SER A 61 -4.72 24.20 -15.93
CA SER A 61 -5.91 24.75 -15.24
C SER A 61 -6.10 24.20 -13.82
N TYR A 62 -5.39 23.16 -13.44
CA TYR A 62 -5.51 22.52 -12.13
C TYR A 62 -4.49 23.07 -11.11
N PRO A 63 -4.80 23.01 -9.80
CA PRO A 63 -3.82 23.30 -8.76
C PRO A 63 -2.52 22.48 -8.95
N ALA A 64 -1.38 23.02 -8.50
CA ALA A 64 -0.08 22.41 -8.72
C ALA A 64 0.00 20.99 -8.15
N GLU A 65 -0.52 20.74 -6.94
CA GLU A 65 -0.55 19.43 -6.32
C GLU A 65 -1.38 18.44 -7.13
N THR A 66 -2.56 18.87 -7.65
CA THR A 66 -3.41 18.06 -8.53
C THR A 66 -2.66 17.68 -9.80
N ALA A 67 -2.07 18.67 -10.49
CA ALA A 67 -1.32 18.45 -11.72
C ALA A 67 -0.17 17.48 -11.52
N GLN A 68 0.64 17.69 -10.47
CA GLN A 68 1.77 16.81 -10.12
C GLN A 68 1.31 15.38 -9.80
N ALA A 69 0.23 15.22 -9.04
CA ALA A 69 -0.32 13.90 -8.73
C ALA A 69 -0.78 13.17 -10.01
N VAL A 70 -1.48 13.85 -10.90
CA VAL A 70 -1.96 13.27 -12.18
C VAL A 70 -0.78 12.90 -13.09
N TYR A 71 0.25 13.76 -13.21
CA TYR A 71 1.46 13.41 -13.95
C TYR A 71 2.15 12.18 -13.39
N SER A 72 2.30 12.13 -12.06
CA SER A 72 2.91 10.98 -11.37
C SER A 72 2.14 9.69 -11.62
N VAL A 73 0.80 9.70 -11.51
CA VAL A 73 -0.08 8.57 -11.80
C VAL A 73 0.08 8.08 -13.23
N ARG A 74 0.05 8.99 -14.22
CA ARG A 74 0.20 8.66 -15.64
C ARG A 74 1.57 8.05 -15.94
N ALA A 75 2.64 8.61 -15.37
CA ALA A 75 4.00 8.12 -15.55
C ALA A 75 4.18 6.71 -14.94
N ALA A 76 3.67 6.50 -13.72
CA ALA A 76 3.70 5.20 -13.06
C ALA A 76 2.90 4.14 -13.84
N GLY A 77 1.71 4.49 -14.34
CA GLY A 77 0.87 3.61 -15.16
C GLY A 77 1.57 3.22 -16.46
N ALA A 78 2.16 4.18 -17.16
CA ALA A 78 2.93 3.91 -18.38
C ALA A 78 4.14 3.00 -18.09
N TRP A 79 4.79 3.16 -16.93
CA TRP A 79 5.89 2.28 -16.54
C TRP A 79 5.42 0.86 -16.24
N LEU A 80 4.35 0.69 -15.47
CA LEU A 80 3.77 -0.62 -15.16
C LEU A 80 3.37 -1.38 -16.42
N VAL A 81 2.75 -0.71 -17.41
CA VAL A 81 2.44 -1.33 -18.72
C VAL A 81 3.69 -1.83 -19.44
N ARG A 82 4.80 -1.07 -19.39
CA ARG A 82 6.07 -1.51 -20.00
C ARG A 82 6.71 -2.69 -19.27
N MET A 83 6.46 -2.84 -17.98
CA MET A 83 6.95 -3.96 -17.19
C MET A 83 6.09 -5.21 -17.33
N ASN A 84 4.88 -5.11 -17.86
CA ASN A 84 4.01 -6.26 -18.11
C ASN A 84 4.52 -7.07 -19.32
N GLN A 85 4.52 -8.38 -19.18
CA GLN A 85 5.01 -9.34 -20.16
C GLN A 85 3.84 -10.03 -20.88
N ALA A 86 4.13 -10.74 -21.94
CA ALA A 86 3.12 -11.43 -22.76
C ALA A 86 2.32 -12.50 -21.99
N ASP A 87 2.89 -13.07 -20.93
CA ASP A 87 2.22 -14.02 -20.03
C ASP A 87 1.35 -13.35 -18.94
N GLY A 88 1.28 -12.03 -18.96
CA GLY A 88 0.51 -11.21 -17.99
C GLY A 88 1.25 -10.93 -16.69
N LYS A 89 2.43 -11.49 -16.46
CA LYS A 89 3.28 -11.17 -15.31
C LYS A 89 4.10 -9.90 -15.55
N PHE A 90 4.59 -9.31 -14.48
CA PHE A 90 5.47 -8.15 -14.56
C PHE A 90 6.93 -8.56 -14.32
N LEU A 91 7.86 -7.89 -14.97
CA LEU A 91 9.24 -7.87 -14.50
C LEU A 91 9.25 -7.33 -13.06
N ALA A 92 9.97 -8.00 -12.15
CA ALA A 92 9.95 -7.66 -10.71
C ALA A 92 10.45 -6.23 -10.42
N GLY A 93 11.31 -5.74 -11.26
CA GLY A 93 11.90 -4.42 -11.18
C GLY A 93 13.12 -4.28 -12.07
N VAL A 94 13.90 -3.25 -11.82
CA VAL A 94 15.12 -2.95 -12.58
C VAL A 94 16.22 -2.50 -11.63
N ASN A 95 17.42 -2.99 -11.85
CA ASN A 95 18.63 -2.46 -11.21
C ASN A 95 19.33 -1.49 -12.21
N PRO A 96 19.23 -0.17 -12.02
CA PRO A 96 19.79 0.80 -12.94
C PRO A 96 21.32 0.73 -13.01
N ALA A 97 22.00 0.47 -11.88
CA ALA A 97 23.45 0.40 -11.84
C ALA A 97 24.02 -0.76 -12.68
N LEU A 98 23.26 -1.85 -12.80
CA LEU A 98 23.62 -3.01 -13.63
C LEU A 98 22.96 -2.99 -15.01
N ALA A 99 22.16 -1.98 -15.31
CA ALA A 99 21.38 -1.83 -16.55
C ALA A 99 20.58 -3.10 -16.91
N ARG A 100 19.98 -3.79 -15.93
CA ARG A 100 19.26 -5.04 -16.15
C ARG A 100 18.01 -5.19 -15.28
N PRO A 101 17.01 -5.98 -15.71
CA PRO A 101 15.89 -6.35 -14.86
C PRO A 101 16.36 -7.04 -13.57
N THR A 102 15.61 -6.85 -12.49
CA THR A 102 15.81 -7.56 -11.22
C THR A 102 15.33 -9.00 -11.37
N GLU A 103 16.13 -9.94 -10.89
CA GLU A 103 15.77 -11.36 -10.89
C GLU A 103 14.82 -11.70 -9.72
N GLY A 104 14.03 -12.74 -9.93
CA GLY A 104 13.07 -13.27 -8.97
C GLY A 104 11.69 -12.64 -9.08
N ILE A 105 10.68 -13.46 -8.81
CA ILE A 105 9.27 -13.08 -8.85
C ILE A 105 8.75 -13.12 -7.42
N SER A 106 8.14 -12.01 -6.98
CA SER A 106 7.34 -11.97 -5.76
C SER A 106 5.88 -11.89 -6.15
N GLU A 107 5.10 -12.91 -5.85
CA GLU A 107 3.66 -12.93 -6.12
C GLU A 107 2.95 -11.76 -5.42
N MET A 108 3.44 -11.34 -4.25
CA MET A 108 2.94 -10.15 -3.57
C MET A 108 3.16 -8.88 -4.40
N ALA A 109 4.37 -8.69 -4.95
CA ALA A 109 4.66 -7.55 -5.81
C ALA A 109 3.82 -7.57 -7.10
N GLN A 110 3.61 -8.76 -7.68
CA GLN A 110 2.72 -8.97 -8.84
C GLN A 110 1.27 -8.56 -8.50
N ALA A 111 0.76 -8.97 -7.32
CA ALA A 111 -0.60 -8.66 -6.89
C ALA A 111 -0.78 -7.15 -6.62
N TYR A 112 0.21 -6.46 -6.04
CA TYR A 112 0.20 -5.00 -5.93
C TYR A 112 0.14 -4.32 -7.30
N ALA A 113 0.94 -4.78 -8.25
CA ALA A 113 0.95 -4.23 -9.61
C ALA A 113 -0.39 -4.46 -10.32
N ALA A 114 -0.99 -5.65 -10.17
CA ALA A 114 -2.31 -5.94 -10.72
C ALA A 114 -3.40 -5.04 -10.13
N TRP A 115 -3.41 -4.84 -8.80
CA TRP A 115 -4.34 -3.92 -8.15
C TRP A 115 -4.15 -2.48 -8.64
N ALA A 116 -2.91 -1.99 -8.68
CA ALA A 116 -2.63 -0.65 -9.20
C ALA A 116 -3.06 -0.50 -10.66
N CYS A 117 -2.78 -1.46 -11.53
CA CYS A 117 -3.22 -1.43 -12.93
C CYS A 117 -4.74 -1.45 -13.07
N ALA A 118 -5.47 -2.24 -12.27
CA ALA A 118 -6.93 -2.27 -12.28
C ALA A 118 -7.52 -0.91 -11.88
N LYS A 119 -6.99 -0.30 -10.82
CA LYS A 119 -7.39 1.03 -10.38
C LYS A 119 -7.01 2.12 -11.39
N LEU A 120 -5.80 2.04 -11.97
CA LEU A 120 -5.35 2.94 -13.04
C LEU A 120 -6.23 2.83 -14.29
N ALA A 121 -6.63 1.63 -14.69
CA ALA A 121 -7.55 1.41 -15.81
C ALA A 121 -8.88 2.14 -15.60
N ARG A 122 -9.44 2.06 -14.40
CA ARG A 122 -10.66 2.78 -14.04
C ARG A 122 -10.44 4.29 -13.98
N PHE A 123 -9.29 4.73 -13.45
CA PHE A 123 -8.94 6.14 -13.31
C PHE A 123 -8.71 6.82 -14.68
N THR A 124 -7.97 6.17 -15.58
CA THR A 124 -7.59 6.75 -16.87
C THR A 124 -8.58 6.45 -17.98
N GLY A 125 -9.27 5.32 -17.92
CA GLY A 125 -10.04 4.76 -19.02
C GLY A 125 -9.18 4.33 -20.21
N ASP A 126 -7.88 4.15 -20.01
CA ASP A 126 -6.94 3.73 -21.05
C ASP A 126 -7.07 2.24 -21.34
N GLU A 127 -7.29 1.89 -22.61
CA GLU A 127 -7.50 0.51 -23.04
C GLU A 127 -6.26 -0.37 -22.85
N LYS A 128 -5.04 0.19 -22.99
CA LYS A 128 -3.80 -0.57 -22.81
C LYS A 128 -3.60 -0.92 -21.34
N ILE A 129 -3.90 0.01 -20.44
CA ILE A 129 -3.86 -0.24 -19.00
C ILE A 129 -4.94 -1.24 -18.61
N THR A 130 -6.14 -1.14 -19.22
CA THR A 130 -7.23 -2.10 -19.02
C THR A 130 -6.85 -3.51 -19.47
N ALA A 131 -6.24 -3.64 -20.63
CA ALA A 131 -5.74 -4.93 -21.13
C ALA A 131 -4.65 -5.50 -20.20
N CYS A 132 -3.68 -4.68 -19.79
CA CYS A 132 -2.64 -5.05 -18.85
C CYS A 132 -3.23 -5.56 -17.51
N ALA A 133 -4.19 -4.83 -16.94
CA ALA A 133 -4.85 -5.23 -15.69
C ALA A 133 -5.59 -6.57 -15.82
N ASN A 134 -6.32 -6.77 -16.93
CA ASN A 134 -7.02 -8.04 -17.21
C ASN A 134 -6.05 -9.21 -17.32
N GLN A 135 -4.96 -9.04 -18.08
CA GLN A 135 -3.93 -10.07 -18.24
C GLN A 135 -3.26 -10.42 -16.92
N ALA A 136 -2.91 -9.40 -16.12
CA ALA A 136 -2.29 -9.60 -14.82
C ALA A 136 -3.21 -10.35 -13.84
N VAL A 137 -4.48 -9.98 -13.75
CA VAL A 137 -5.46 -10.69 -12.91
C VAL A 137 -5.61 -12.14 -13.36
N LEU A 138 -5.72 -12.40 -14.67
CA LEU A 138 -5.81 -13.76 -15.19
C LEU A 138 -4.56 -14.59 -14.87
N ALA A 139 -3.37 -14.03 -15.12
CA ALA A 139 -2.11 -14.70 -14.82
C ALA A 139 -1.99 -15.08 -13.35
N LEU A 140 -2.37 -14.17 -12.44
CA LEU A 140 -2.32 -14.43 -10.98
C LEU A 140 -3.39 -15.42 -10.50
N LEU A 141 -4.55 -15.47 -11.12
CA LEU A 141 -5.56 -16.50 -10.83
C LEU A 141 -5.06 -17.91 -11.15
N THR A 142 -4.14 -18.08 -12.11
CA THR A 142 -3.50 -19.38 -12.38
C THR A 142 -2.59 -19.85 -11.24
N SER A 143 -2.12 -18.93 -10.39
CA SER A 143 -1.33 -19.23 -9.19
C SER A 143 -2.21 -19.60 -7.97
N THR A 144 -3.49 -19.88 -8.19
CA THR A 144 -4.43 -20.30 -7.16
C THR A 144 -5.04 -21.65 -7.48
N LYS A 145 -5.52 -22.36 -6.47
CA LYS A 145 -6.19 -23.67 -6.59
C LYS A 145 -7.60 -23.59 -6.00
N LEU A 146 -8.53 -24.34 -6.60
CA LEU A 146 -9.83 -24.58 -5.99
C LEU A 146 -9.69 -25.72 -4.98
N GLU A 147 -10.07 -25.48 -3.74
CA GLU A 147 -10.10 -26.44 -2.64
C GLU A 147 -11.48 -26.39 -1.97
N GLY A 148 -12.39 -27.27 -2.40
CA GLY A 148 -13.77 -27.27 -1.96
C GLY A 148 -14.50 -25.98 -2.36
N ASP A 149 -14.96 -25.23 -1.36
CA ASP A 149 -15.73 -24.00 -1.50
C ASP A 149 -14.88 -22.72 -1.54
N GLN A 150 -13.56 -22.85 -1.65
CA GLN A 150 -12.63 -21.72 -1.60
C GLN A 150 -11.60 -21.78 -2.74
N ARG A 151 -11.01 -20.63 -3.05
CA ARG A 151 -9.84 -20.50 -3.90
C ARG A 151 -8.63 -20.13 -3.04
N VAL A 152 -7.65 -21.01 -3.01
CA VAL A 152 -6.46 -20.89 -2.15
C VAL A 152 -5.26 -20.49 -2.99
N PRO A 153 -4.51 -19.45 -2.62
CA PRO A 153 -3.23 -19.14 -3.26
C PRO A 153 -2.23 -20.28 -3.07
N ALA A 154 -1.48 -20.60 -4.13
CA ALA A 154 -0.47 -21.65 -4.06
C ALA A 154 0.69 -21.21 -3.14
N ALA A 155 1.10 -22.08 -2.21
CA ALA A 155 2.23 -21.84 -1.31
C ALA A 155 3.56 -22.19 -2.00
N ASN A 156 3.86 -21.58 -3.16
CA ASN A 156 4.96 -22.02 -4.01
C ASN A 156 6.27 -21.27 -3.77
N SER A 157 6.33 -20.30 -2.87
CA SER A 157 7.57 -19.58 -2.58
C SER A 157 7.57 -19.00 -1.18
N ASP A 158 8.76 -18.84 -0.62
CA ASP A 158 9.02 -18.11 0.64
C ASP A 158 8.63 -16.61 0.55
N ARG A 159 8.16 -16.17 -0.61
CA ARG A 159 7.83 -14.78 -0.95
C ARG A 159 6.34 -14.53 -1.21
N CYS A 160 5.50 -15.52 -1.00
CA CYS A 160 4.05 -15.38 -1.14
C CYS A 160 3.37 -15.55 0.22
N ASN A 161 2.78 -14.49 0.74
CA ASN A 161 1.83 -14.61 1.84
C ASN A 161 0.41 -14.80 1.29
N ARG A 162 -0.22 -15.94 1.60
CA ARG A 162 -1.53 -16.30 1.03
C ARG A 162 -2.63 -15.33 1.38
N VAL A 163 -2.65 -14.80 2.61
CA VAL A 163 -3.64 -13.80 3.04
C VAL A 163 -3.46 -12.48 2.31
N GLY A 164 -2.22 -11.98 2.28
CA GLY A 164 -1.89 -10.75 1.56
C GLY A 164 -2.21 -10.87 0.07
N PHE A 165 -1.81 -11.97 -0.56
CA PHE A 165 -2.08 -12.22 -1.98
C PHE A 165 -3.58 -12.28 -2.28
N ALA A 166 -4.36 -13.07 -1.53
CA ALA A 166 -5.82 -13.17 -1.73
C ALA A 166 -6.50 -11.82 -1.57
N SER A 167 -6.08 -11.03 -0.59
CA SER A 167 -6.62 -9.69 -0.34
C SER A 167 -6.35 -8.74 -1.52
N LEU A 168 -5.10 -8.70 -2.00
CA LEU A 168 -4.73 -7.85 -3.14
C LEU A 168 -5.42 -8.29 -4.43
N MET A 169 -5.62 -9.58 -4.64
CA MET A 169 -6.37 -10.11 -5.78
C MET A 169 -7.83 -9.71 -5.75
N ILE A 170 -8.49 -9.78 -4.59
CA ILE A 170 -9.87 -9.29 -4.44
C ILE A 170 -9.93 -7.79 -4.75
N LEU A 171 -9.00 -6.99 -4.21
CA LEU A 171 -8.92 -5.56 -4.50
C LEU A 171 -8.73 -5.31 -6.01
N ALA A 172 -7.84 -6.05 -6.67
CA ALA A 172 -7.62 -5.94 -8.11
C ALA A 172 -8.90 -6.25 -8.91
N ILE A 173 -9.58 -7.35 -8.58
CA ILE A 173 -10.83 -7.74 -9.25
C ILE A 173 -11.94 -6.69 -9.03
N CYS A 174 -12.10 -6.18 -7.82
CA CYS A 174 -13.11 -5.17 -7.50
C CYS A 174 -12.87 -3.82 -8.19
N GLU A 175 -11.61 -3.49 -8.50
CA GLU A 175 -11.24 -2.25 -9.22
C GLU A 175 -11.25 -2.43 -10.76
N LEU A 176 -11.29 -3.66 -11.26
CA LEU A 176 -11.20 -3.94 -12.69
C LEU A 176 -12.42 -3.40 -13.44
N PRO A 177 -12.24 -2.53 -14.46
CA PRO A 177 -13.35 -2.07 -15.28
C PRO A 177 -14.05 -3.23 -15.98
N GLY A 178 -15.37 -3.34 -15.80
CA GLY A 178 -16.17 -4.37 -16.46
C GLY A 178 -15.90 -5.81 -15.96
N ALA A 179 -15.49 -5.97 -14.69
CA ALA A 179 -15.37 -7.30 -14.10
C ALA A 179 -16.67 -8.09 -14.27
N ASP A 180 -16.57 -9.24 -14.93
CA ASP A 180 -17.71 -10.13 -15.19
C ASP A 180 -18.11 -10.94 -13.94
N ALA A 181 -19.27 -11.61 -14.01
CA ALA A 181 -19.78 -12.44 -12.93
C ALA A 181 -18.81 -13.56 -12.51
N LYS A 182 -18.01 -14.08 -13.46
CA LYS A 182 -17.02 -15.12 -13.18
C LYS A 182 -15.88 -14.58 -12.31
N ARG A 183 -15.36 -13.37 -12.62
CA ARG A 183 -14.33 -12.75 -11.79
C ARG A 183 -14.81 -12.38 -10.41
N ILE A 184 -16.05 -11.91 -10.29
CA ILE A 184 -16.66 -11.67 -8.98
C ILE A 184 -16.82 -12.98 -8.21
N ALA A 185 -17.20 -14.08 -8.86
CA ALA A 185 -17.23 -15.40 -8.23
C ALA A 185 -15.82 -15.86 -7.78
N ASP A 186 -14.77 -15.63 -8.57
CA ASP A 186 -13.39 -15.91 -8.16
C ASP A 186 -13.00 -15.08 -6.91
N ALA A 187 -13.41 -13.80 -6.84
CA ALA A 187 -13.18 -12.96 -5.67
C ALA A 187 -13.94 -13.48 -4.42
N GLU A 188 -15.16 -13.96 -4.57
CA GLU A 188 -15.93 -14.59 -3.47
C GLU A 188 -15.23 -15.87 -2.97
N LEU A 189 -14.70 -16.70 -3.86
CA LEU A 189 -13.95 -17.89 -3.49
C LEU A 189 -12.64 -17.55 -2.74
N LEU A 190 -11.95 -16.45 -3.12
CA LEU A 190 -10.82 -15.91 -2.37
C LEU A 190 -11.25 -15.36 -1.01
N ALA A 191 -12.40 -14.70 -0.94
CA ALA A 191 -12.96 -14.20 0.33
C ALA A 191 -13.38 -15.37 1.26
N ALA A 192 -13.85 -16.49 0.73
CA ALA A 192 -14.10 -17.70 1.50
C ALA A 192 -12.82 -18.25 2.13
N PHE A 193 -11.67 -18.20 1.40
CA PHE A 193 -10.37 -18.50 2.00
C PHE A 193 -10.02 -17.50 3.12
N LEU A 194 -10.15 -16.19 2.89
CA LEU A 194 -9.88 -15.17 3.92
C LEU A 194 -10.77 -15.39 5.15
N ARG A 195 -12.05 -15.75 4.98
CA ARG A 195 -12.97 -16.03 6.08
C ARG A 195 -12.43 -17.11 7.04
N LYS A 196 -11.77 -18.14 6.50
CA LYS A 196 -11.15 -19.21 7.32
C LYS A 196 -9.88 -18.76 8.06
N GLN A 197 -9.29 -17.62 7.65
CA GLN A 197 -8.13 -17.01 8.34
C GLN A 197 -8.53 -16.04 9.46
N LEU A 198 -9.82 -15.69 9.57
CA LEU A 198 -10.33 -14.81 10.61
C LEU A 198 -10.56 -15.59 11.90
N ARG A 199 -9.99 -15.10 13.01
CA ARG A 199 -10.18 -15.69 14.34
C ARG A 199 -11.36 -15.04 15.06
N GLU A 200 -11.92 -15.71 16.05
CA GLU A 200 -13.06 -15.22 16.83
C GLU A 200 -12.81 -13.87 17.50
N ASN A 201 -11.57 -13.63 17.94
CA ASN A 201 -11.15 -12.36 18.55
C ASN A 201 -10.95 -11.22 17.55
N GLY A 202 -11.19 -11.44 16.27
CA GLY A 202 -11.00 -10.43 15.20
C GLY A 202 -9.60 -10.39 14.61
N SER A 203 -8.62 -11.12 15.13
CA SER A 203 -7.30 -11.18 14.50
C SER A 203 -7.33 -11.98 13.20
N VAL A 204 -6.42 -11.64 12.28
CA VAL A 204 -6.20 -12.34 11.02
C VAL A 204 -5.01 -13.26 11.16
N HIS A 205 -5.18 -14.55 10.84
CA HIS A 205 -4.07 -15.49 10.80
C HIS A 205 -3.30 -15.33 9.49
N CYS A 206 -2.22 -14.57 9.54
CA CYS A 206 -1.42 -14.26 8.35
C CYS A 206 -0.24 -15.21 8.12
N ALA A 207 0.06 -16.14 9.04
CA ALA A 207 1.12 -17.11 8.82
C ALA A 207 0.63 -18.20 7.87
N ASP A 208 1.48 -18.61 6.91
CA ASP A 208 1.14 -19.68 5.97
C ASP A 208 1.24 -21.07 6.63
N GLN A 209 1.91 -21.16 7.77
CA GLN A 209 1.97 -22.34 8.61
C GLN A 209 1.04 -22.18 9.82
N PRO A 210 0.29 -23.25 10.22
CA PRO A 210 -0.69 -23.14 11.30
C PRO A 210 -0.15 -22.58 12.62
N ASP A 211 1.08 -22.94 12.97
CA ASP A 211 1.75 -22.51 14.22
C ASP A 211 2.79 -21.40 13.98
N GLY A 212 2.81 -20.83 12.77
CA GLY A 212 3.77 -19.79 12.39
C GLY A 212 3.48 -18.46 13.09
N ASP A 213 4.52 -17.82 13.62
CA ASP A 213 4.48 -16.46 14.13
C ASP A 213 4.85 -15.48 13.00
N ILE A 214 3.83 -14.87 12.38
CA ILE A 214 4.02 -13.93 11.28
C ILE A 214 4.92 -12.74 11.67
N ARG A 215 4.92 -12.31 12.93
CA ARG A 215 5.74 -11.17 13.36
C ARG A 215 7.24 -11.50 13.28
N LYS A 216 7.61 -12.77 13.44
CA LYS A 216 8.99 -13.25 13.30
C LYS A 216 9.34 -13.57 11.85
N LEU A 217 8.39 -14.13 11.09
CA LEU A 217 8.60 -14.58 9.71
C LEU A 217 8.58 -13.41 8.71
N ASP A 218 7.61 -12.50 8.87
CA ASP A 218 7.41 -11.34 8.03
C ASP A 218 6.86 -10.18 8.86
N PRO A 219 7.72 -9.44 9.60
CA PRO A 219 7.29 -8.30 10.42
C PRO A 219 6.56 -7.20 9.62
N PHE A 220 6.95 -7.00 8.36
CA PHE A 220 6.32 -6.06 7.47
C PHE A 220 4.89 -6.52 7.11
N GLY A 221 4.75 -7.77 6.70
CA GLY A 221 3.47 -8.36 6.36
C GLY A 221 2.52 -8.44 7.56
N ALA A 222 3.03 -8.68 8.76
CA ALA A 222 2.23 -8.70 9.98
C ALA A 222 1.49 -7.37 10.22
N GLN A 223 2.07 -6.24 9.80
CA GLN A 223 1.46 -4.92 9.90
C GLN A 223 0.53 -4.61 8.74
N MET A 224 0.77 -5.18 7.56
CA MET A 224 0.07 -4.81 6.32
C MET A 224 -1.14 -5.69 6.01
N TYR A 225 -0.99 -7.02 6.11
CA TYR A 225 -1.98 -7.95 5.58
C TYR A 225 -3.35 -7.89 6.25
N PRO A 226 -3.48 -7.62 7.56
CA PRO A 226 -4.80 -7.42 8.16
C PRO A 226 -5.57 -6.25 7.54
N GLY A 227 -4.88 -5.12 7.31
CA GLY A 227 -5.46 -3.96 6.66
C GLY A 227 -5.94 -4.25 5.23
N HIS A 228 -5.12 -4.94 4.44
CA HIS A 228 -5.51 -5.37 3.09
C HIS A 228 -6.67 -6.36 3.11
N CYS A 229 -6.71 -7.28 4.07
CA CYS A 229 -7.83 -8.22 4.25
C CYS A 229 -9.14 -7.45 4.47
N PHE A 230 -9.15 -6.49 5.37
CA PHE A 230 -10.35 -5.71 5.65
C PHE A 230 -10.76 -4.80 4.49
N GLN A 231 -9.80 -4.17 3.80
CA GLN A 231 -10.09 -3.42 2.57
C GLN A 231 -10.72 -4.31 1.51
N ALA A 232 -10.18 -5.52 1.30
CA ALA A 232 -10.67 -6.47 0.32
C ALA A 232 -12.11 -6.92 0.63
N LEU A 233 -12.40 -7.25 1.89
CA LEU A 233 -13.74 -7.63 2.32
C LEU A 233 -14.74 -6.50 2.12
N LEU A 234 -14.38 -5.25 2.44
CA LEU A 234 -15.25 -4.10 2.22
C LEU A 234 -15.43 -3.77 0.73
N ALA A 235 -14.38 -3.88 -0.07
CA ALA A 235 -14.47 -3.67 -1.51
C ALA A 235 -15.43 -4.68 -2.17
N LEU A 236 -15.33 -5.95 -1.78
CA LEU A 236 -16.21 -6.99 -2.28
C LEU A 236 -17.65 -6.85 -1.74
N ASP A 237 -17.82 -6.43 -0.48
CA ASP A 237 -19.13 -6.17 0.12
C ASP A 237 -19.91 -5.04 -0.58
N ARG A 238 -19.23 -4.10 -1.26
CA ARG A 238 -19.90 -3.11 -2.12
C ARG A 238 -20.56 -3.71 -3.34
N ILE A 239 -19.98 -4.79 -3.86
CA ILE A 239 -20.46 -5.47 -5.09
C ILE A 239 -21.45 -6.57 -4.72
N LYS A 240 -21.15 -7.34 -3.68
CA LYS A 240 -21.95 -8.45 -3.18
C LYS A 240 -22.06 -8.35 -1.66
N PRO A 241 -23.05 -7.61 -1.15
CA PRO A 241 -23.23 -7.37 0.28
C PRO A 241 -23.53 -8.65 1.06
N GLU A 242 -22.74 -8.91 2.11
CA GLU A 242 -22.96 -10.01 3.05
C GLU A 242 -22.55 -9.57 4.46
N GLN A 243 -23.41 -9.78 5.45
CA GLN A 243 -23.21 -9.28 6.81
C GLN A 243 -21.89 -9.76 7.44
N TRP A 244 -21.50 -11.02 7.21
CA TRP A 244 -20.26 -11.55 7.78
C TRP A 244 -18.99 -10.76 7.41
N LYS A 245 -18.95 -10.15 6.22
CA LYS A 245 -17.80 -9.33 5.76
C LYS A 245 -17.66 -8.07 6.65
N ARG A 246 -18.79 -7.42 6.94
CA ARG A 246 -18.83 -6.25 7.81
C ARG A 246 -18.53 -6.59 9.27
N ASP A 247 -19.09 -7.71 9.77
CA ASP A 247 -18.85 -8.19 11.12
C ASP A 247 -17.38 -8.54 11.35
N ALA A 248 -16.74 -9.18 10.37
CA ALA A 248 -15.32 -9.48 10.41
C ALA A 248 -14.46 -8.22 10.50
N VAL A 249 -14.76 -7.21 9.69
CA VAL A 249 -14.03 -5.92 9.72
C VAL A 249 -14.26 -5.20 11.05
N SER A 250 -15.47 -5.16 11.55
CA SER A 250 -15.80 -4.55 12.85
C SER A 250 -15.01 -5.16 14.00
N LYS A 251 -15.04 -6.50 14.11
CA LYS A 251 -14.25 -7.24 15.10
C LYS A 251 -12.75 -7.02 14.94
N GLY A 252 -12.29 -7.03 13.67
CA GLY A 252 -10.89 -6.81 13.36
C GLY A 252 -10.40 -5.43 13.76
N LEU A 253 -11.11 -4.37 13.42
CA LEU A 253 -10.74 -3.01 13.79
C LEU A 253 -10.70 -2.83 15.33
N THR A 254 -11.61 -3.48 16.06
CA THR A 254 -11.59 -3.50 17.53
C THR A 254 -10.33 -4.18 18.06
N HIS A 255 -9.99 -5.37 17.53
CA HIS A 255 -8.78 -6.11 17.91
C HIS A 255 -7.51 -5.32 17.61
N TYR A 256 -7.37 -4.81 16.39
CA TYR A 256 -6.14 -4.11 15.97
C TYR A 256 -5.97 -2.73 16.62
N ARG A 257 -7.03 -2.14 17.15
CA ARG A 257 -6.89 -0.95 18.00
C ARG A 257 -6.09 -1.25 19.26
N GLU A 258 -6.36 -2.37 19.94
CA GLU A 258 -5.60 -2.74 21.15
C GLU A 258 -4.15 -3.14 20.80
N VAL A 259 -3.95 -3.82 19.66
CA VAL A 259 -2.59 -4.11 19.15
C VAL A 259 -1.83 -2.80 18.87
N PHE A 260 -2.47 -1.84 18.20
CA PHE A 260 -1.86 -0.56 17.86
C PHE A 260 -1.55 0.31 19.08
N LYS A 261 -2.40 0.30 20.09
CA LYS A 261 -2.13 1.00 21.35
C LYS A 261 -0.90 0.44 22.07
N ALA A 262 -0.72 -0.88 22.05
CA ALA A 262 0.43 -1.54 22.66
C ALA A 262 1.73 -1.25 21.88
N GLU A 263 1.65 -1.21 20.54
CA GLU A 263 2.79 -1.02 19.65
C GLU A 263 2.37 -0.22 18.41
N PRO A 264 2.39 1.12 18.49
CA PRO A 264 2.05 1.97 17.34
C PRO A 264 3.00 1.73 16.15
N ALA A 265 2.44 1.33 15.02
CA ALA A 265 3.21 0.99 13.83
C ALA A 265 2.71 1.77 12.60
N PRO A 266 3.54 2.63 11.97
CA PRO A 266 3.14 3.44 10.82
C PRO A 266 2.59 2.62 9.65
N MET A 267 3.18 1.45 9.38
CA MET A 267 2.70 0.57 8.30
C MET A 267 1.33 -0.01 8.59
N MET A 268 1.05 -0.39 9.85
CA MET A 268 -0.28 -0.84 10.26
C MET A 268 -1.31 0.28 10.10
N ALA A 269 -0.96 1.51 10.51
CA ALA A 269 -1.81 2.67 10.32
C ALA A 269 -2.10 2.91 8.83
N GLY A 270 -1.07 2.93 7.99
CA GLY A 270 -1.21 3.10 6.54
C GLY A 270 -2.13 2.07 5.88
N ALA A 271 -2.07 0.81 6.34
CA ALA A 271 -2.88 -0.28 5.80
C ALA A 271 -4.31 -0.33 6.36
N LEU A 272 -4.52 -0.02 7.65
CA LEU A 272 -5.84 -0.11 8.29
C LEU A 272 -6.72 1.12 8.04
N LEU A 273 -6.13 2.32 7.90
CA LEU A 273 -6.88 3.57 7.72
C LEU A 273 -7.87 3.52 6.56
N PRO A 274 -7.54 3.02 5.36
CA PRO A 274 -8.51 2.94 4.28
C PRO A 274 -9.72 2.07 4.63
N ALA A 275 -9.50 0.94 5.30
CA ALA A 275 -10.58 0.06 5.75
C ALA A 275 -11.43 0.71 6.85
N ALA A 276 -10.80 1.36 7.83
CA ALA A 276 -11.50 2.04 8.92
C ALA A 276 -12.38 3.18 8.38
N VAL A 277 -11.87 4.00 7.47
CA VAL A 277 -12.62 5.10 6.86
C VAL A 277 -13.77 4.58 6.01
N GLU A 278 -13.53 3.57 5.16
CA GLU A 278 -14.60 2.96 4.36
C GLU A 278 -15.69 2.33 5.24
N PHE A 279 -15.31 1.70 6.34
CA PHE A 279 -16.25 1.14 7.30
C PHE A 279 -17.11 2.22 7.97
N LEU A 280 -16.50 3.35 8.35
CA LEU A 280 -17.20 4.51 8.93
C LEU A 280 -18.18 5.18 7.95
N GLN A 281 -17.89 5.16 6.65
CA GLN A 281 -18.81 5.66 5.63
C GLN A 281 -20.10 4.83 5.51
N ARG A 282 -20.12 3.62 6.05
CA ARG A 282 -21.29 2.71 6.04
C ARG A 282 -22.12 2.75 7.32
N GLY A 283 -21.58 3.30 8.39
CA GLY A 283 -22.26 3.41 9.67
C GLY A 283 -21.38 4.00 10.75
N LYS A 284 -22.02 4.66 11.70
CA LYS A 284 -21.34 5.37 12.78
C LYS A 284 -20.88 4.41 13.87
N ILE A 285 -19.54 4.30 14.08
CA ILE A 285 -18.97 3.64 15.25
C ILE A 285 -17.89 4.54 15.84
N GLU A 286 -18.18 5.19 16.96
CA GLU A 286 -17.29 6.16 17.61
C GLU A 286 -15.91 5.59 17.93
N THR A 287 -15.86 4.33 18.35
CA THR A 287 -14.59 3.65 18.66
C THR A 287 -13.68 3.48 17.44
N VAL A 288 -14.26 3.25 16.26
CA VAL A 288 -13.51 3.14 14.99
C VAL A 288 -13.04 4.52 14.53
N ALA A 289 -13.86 5.57 14.71
CA ALA A 289 -13.46 6.93 14.40
C ALA A 289 -12.29 7.38 15.30
N ALA A 290 -12.37 7.11 16.61
CA ALA A 290 -11.27 7.37 17.54
C ALA A 290 -9.99 6.65 17.11
N PHE A 291 -10.09 5.39 16.72
CA PHE A 291 -8.94 4.62 16.23
C PHE A 291 -8.36 5.18 14.92
N ALA A 292 -9.20 5.66 14.00
CA ALA A 292 -8.72 6.30 12.77
C ALA A 292 -7.91 7.58 13.08
N TRP A 293 -8.33 8.37 14.08
CA TRP A 293 -7.59 9.56 14.53
C TRP A 293 -6.28 9.19 15.21
N GLU A 294 -6.28 8.18 16.10
CA GLU A 294 -5.08 7.66 16.76
C GLU A 294 -4.02 7.22 15.73
N MET A 295 -4.42 6.49 14.70
CA MET A 295 -3.54 6.07 13.61
C MET A 295 -3.01 7.24 12.78
N ALA A 296 -3.87 8.20 12.44
CA ALA A 296 -3.48 9.38 11.65
C ALA A 296 -2.48 10.27 12.41
N ASP A 297 -2.71 10.47 13.70
CA ASP A 297 -1.81 11.24 14.55
C ASP A 297 -0.44 10.58 14.68
N ALA A 298 -0.39 9.25 14.81
CA ALA A 298 0.86 8.50 14.80
C ALA A 298 1.61 8.61 13.45
N LEU A 299 0.90 8.60 12.31
CA LEU A 299 1.52 8.85 11.02
C LEU A 299 2.12 10.26 10.94
N CYS A 300 1.41 11.28 11.39
CA CYS A 300 1.95 12.64 11.42
C CYS A 300 3.19 12.74 12.33
N ALA A 301 3.20 12.02 13.46
CA ALA A 301 4.32 12.03 14.40
C ALA A 301 5.59 11.34 13.87
N CYS A 302 5.45 10.35 12.96
CA CYS A 302 6.61 9.67 12.38
C CYS A 302 7.13 10.33 11.08
N GLN A 303 6.54 11.45 10.65
CA GLN A 303 7.00 12.17 9.47
C GLN A 303 8.34 12.85 9.73
N ALA A 304 9.27 12.68 8.79
CA ALA A 304 10.59 13.30 8.85
C ALA A 304 10.52 14.80 8.60
N THR A 305 11.15 15.58 9.48
CA THR A 305 11.24 17.04 9.39
C THR A 305 12.64 17.50 9.01
N ALA A 306 12.78 18.75 8.64
CA ALA A 306 14.10 19.34 8.32
C ALA A 306 15.05 19.40 9.54
N ALA A 307 14.50 19.34 10.75
CA ALA A 307 15.28 19.41 11.99
C ALA A 307 15.96 18.08 12.35
N ASP A 308 15.39 16.95 11.90
CA ASP A 308 15.79 15.61 12.35
C ASP A 308 16.13 14.64 11.20
N SER A 309 16.20 15.13 9.97
CA SER A 309 16.45 14.31 8.79
C SER A 309 17.34 14.98 7.77
N GLN A 310 17.98 14.17 6.91
CA GLN A 310 18.62 14.68 5.72
C GLN A 310 17.60 15.37 4.80
N LEU A 311 17.97 16.43 4.11
CA LEU A 311 17.09 17.18 3.20
C LEU A 311 16.30 16.29 2.22
N ARG A 312 16.92 15.21 1.74
CA ARG A 312 16.30 14.28 0.79
C ARG A 312 15.23 13.37 1.42
N ALA A 313 15.14 13.32 2.75
CA ALA A 313 14.21 12.49 3.48
C ALA A 313 13.01 13.27 4.05
N VAL A 314 13.08 14.62 4.02
CA VAL A 314 12.03 15.49 4.57
C VAL A 314 10.68 15.23 3.92
N GLY A 315 9.65 15.12 4.74
CA GLY A 315 8.29 14.81 4.32
C GLY A 315 7.97 13.31 4.25
N GLY A 316 8.95 12.43 4.11
CA GLY A 316 8.74 10.98 4.15
C GLY A 316 8.40 10.47 5.56
N PHE A 317 7.91 9.25 5.65
CA PHE A 317 7.52 8.64 6.92
C PHE A 317 8.56 7.61 7.37
N ARG A 318 8.99 7.68 8.63
CA ARG A 318 9.87 6.69 9.23
C ARG A 318 9.12 5.42 9.57
N VAL A 319 9.47 4.36 8.90
CA VAL A 319 8.90 3.03 9.10
C VAL A 319 9.98 2.15 9.71
N PHE A 320 9.67 1.40 10.77
CA PHE A 320 10.63 0.61 11.55
C PHE A 320 11.85 1.41 12.03
N GLN A 321 11.64 2.70 12.37
CA GLN A 321 12.70 3.64 12.75
C GLN A 321 13.80 3.84 11.69
N ALA A 322 13.58 3.37 10.47
CA ALA A 322 14.46 3.59 9.34
C ALA A 322 14.25 4.96 8.71
N GLU A 323 15.23 5.43 7.95
CA GLU A 323 15.08 6.62 7.12
C GLU A 323 13.95 6.44 6.10
N PRO A 324 13.22 7.51 5.74
CA PRO A 324 12.13 7.46 4.79
C PRO A 324 12.52 6.83 3.46
N ALA A 325 11.64 5.97 2.98
CA ALA A 325 11.80 5.21 1.76
C ALA A 325 10.47 5.15 0.99
N ALA A 326 10.42 4.39 -0.08
CA ALA A 326 9.23 4.13 -0.88
C ALA A 326 8.03 3.63 -0.04
N THR A 327 8.27 3.01 1.11
CA THR A 327 7.25 2.64 2.10
C THR A 327 6.38 3.81 2.56
N SER A 328 6.86 5.04 2.45
CA SER A 328 6.08 6.26 2.69
C SER A 328 4.80 6.35 1.84
N ALA A 329 4.74 5.67 0.69
CA ALA A 329 3.54 5.64 -0.14
C ALA A 329 2.36 4.94 0.55
N TRP A 330 2.60 3.89 1.36
CA TRP A 330 1.55 3.25 2.17
C TRP A 330 1.01 4.18 3.24
N CYS A 331 1.89 4.88 3.94
CA CYS A 331 1.49 5.86 4.94
C CYS A 331 0.67 6.99 4.32
N ALA A 332 1.12 7.53 3.18
CA ALA A 332 0.39 8.56 2.44
C ALA A 332 -0.99 8.07 1.95
N HIS A 333 -1.09 6.81 1.48
CA HIS A 333 -2.37 6.21 1.07
C HIS A 333 -3.38 6.15 2.24
N GLY A 334 -2.94 5.73 3.42
CA GLY A 334 -3.76 5.74 4.63
C GLY A 334 -4.16 7.15 5.04
N LEU A 335 -3.19 8.08 5.04
CA LEU A 335 -3.41 9.46 5.44
C LEU A 335 -4.39 10.19 4.50
N ALA A 336 -4.37 9.90 3.19
CA ALA A 336 -5.35 10.42 2.24
C ALA A 336 -6.78 9.99 2.59
N SER A 337 -6.95 8.75 3.05
CA SER A 337 -8.26 8.24 3.46
C SER A 337 -8.82 8.98 4.68
N VAL A 338 -8.00 9.18 5.71
CA VAL A 338 -8.46 9.88 6.93
C VAL A 338 -8.59 11.38 6.73
N THR A 339 -7.82 11.98 5.82
CA THR A 339 -8.01 13.38 5.41
C THR A 339 -9.39 13.56 4.78
N GLN A 340 -9.83 12.64 3.92
CA GLN A 340 -11.19 12.63 3.38
C GLN A 340 -12.24 12.57 4.48
N LEU A 341 -12.06 11.73 5.50
CA LEU A 341 -12.99 11.64 6.63
C LEU A 341 -13.06 12.96 7.40
N ALA A 342 -11.91 13.60 7.68
CA ALA A 342 -11.88 14.89 8.37
C ALA A 342 -12.61 15.98 7.58
N MET A 343 -12.43 16.03 6.25
CA MET A 343 -13.16 16.94 5.35
C MET A 343 -14.66 16.67 5.36
N GLN A 344 -15.07 15.40 5.29
CA GLN A 344 -16.49 15.01 5.32
C GLN A 344 -17.19 15.37 6.65
N LEU A 345 -16.43 15.42 7.73
CA LEU A 345 -16.91 15.80 9.06
C LEU A 345 -16.73 17.29 9.38
N GLU A 346 -16.26 18.05 8.39
CA GLU A 346 -16.00 19.50 8.52
C GLU A 346 -15.05 19.84 9.68
N ASP A 347 -14.14 18.89 10.06
CA ASP A 347 -13.12 19.10 11.07
C ASP A 347 -11.94 19.86 10.47
N ALA A 348 -12.01 21.18 10.51
CA ALA A 348 -11.01 22.06 9.90
C ALA A 348 -9.60 21.83 10.49
N ALA A 349 -9.50 21.60 11.80
CA ALA A 349 -8.19 21.41 12.47
C ALA A 349 -7.51 20.11 12.01
N ARG A 350 -8.24 18.97 12.02
CA ARG A 350 -7.71 17.69 11.53
C ARG A 350 -7.48 17.72 10.03
N THR A 351 -8.37 18.35 9.26
CA THR A 351 -8.19 18.53 7.81
C THR A 351 -6.88 19.24 7.51
N ALA A 352 -6.61 20.38 8.14
CA ALA A 352 -5.37 21.12 7.96
C ALA A 352 -4.13 20.31 8.34
N LYS A 353 -4.15 19.65 9.52
CA LYS A 353 -3.04 18.83 10.02
C LYS A 353 -2.73 17.68 9.07
N TYR A 354 -3.73 16.87 8.75
CA TYR A 354 -3.53 15.65 7.96
C TYR A 354 -3.23 15.96 6.49
N ARG A 355 -3.87 16.99 5.93
CA ARG A 355 -3.57 17.45 4.57
C ARG A 355 -2.13 17.95 4.44
N SER A 356 -1.63 18.72 5.40
CA SER A 356 -0.24 19.18 5.40
C SER A 356 0.74 18.02 5.40
N ALA A 357 0.57 17.05 6.30
CA ALA A 357 1.41 15.86 6.35
C ALA A 357 1.29 15.01 5.08
N LEU A 358 0.08 14.87 4.53
CA LEU A 358 -0.18 14.14 3.29
C LEU A 358 0.55 14.76 2.09
N VAL A 359 0.42 16.08 1.89
CA VAL A 359 1.07 16.80 0.78
C VAL A 359 2.59 16.66 0.84
N ASN A 360 3.17 16.83 2.03
CA ASN A 360 4.61 16.65 2.25
C ASN A 360 5.04 15.20 1.98
N GLY A 361 4.27 14.22 2.47
CA GLY A 361 4.51 12.80 2.23
C GLY A 361 4.46 12.42 0.75
N LEU A 362 3.47 12.93 0.03
CA LEU A 362 3.34 12.70 -1.41
C LEU A 362 4.43 13.42 -2.22
N ALA A 363 4.87 14.60 -1.79
CA ALA A 363 6.01 15.29 -2.40
C ALA A 363 7.29 14.45 -2.26
N PHE A 364 7.55 13.90 -1.07
CA PHE A 364 8.65 12.96 -0.86
C PHE A 364 8.52 11.72 -1.75
N VAL A 365 7.36 11.07 -1.77
CA VAL A 365 7.11 9.88 -2.61
C VAL A 365 7.33 10.18 -4.09
N ARG A 366 6.89 11.35 -4.58
CA ARG A 366 7.15 11.80 -5.96
C ARG A 366 8.63 12.06 -6.24
N SER A 367 9.40 12.52 -5.25
CA SER A 367 10.85 12.74 -5.43
C SER A 367 11.62 11.44 -5.68
N LEU A 368 11.05 10.29 -5.33
CA LEU A 368 11.61 8.97 -5.64
C LEU A 368 11.21 8.46 -7.03
N GLN A 369 10.29 9.12 -7.72
CA GLN A 369 9.88 8.74 -9.07
C GLN A 369 10.88 9.23 -10.10
N LEU A 370 11.32 8.34 -10.97
CA LEU A 370 12.29 8.66 -12.01
C LEU A 370 11.65 9.47 -13.15
N THR A 371 12.11 10.70 -13.30
CA THR A 371 11.75 11.61 -14.39
C THR A 371 12.77 11.53 -15.52
N ASP A 372 12.45 12.13 -16.68
CA ASP A 372 13.40 12.18 -17.80
C ASP A 372 14.70 12.90 -17.41
N GLU A 373 14.59 14.00 -16.67
CA GLU A 373 15.74 14.78 -16.17
C GLU A 373 16.62 13.95 -15.23
N ALA A 374 15.99 13.23 -14.26
CA ALA A 374 16.71 12.39 -13.31
C ALA A 374 17.46 11.23 -13.98
N CYS A 375 16.99 10.78 -15.16
CA CYS A 375 17.52 9.63 -15.87
C CYS A 375 18.36 9.95 -17.10
N GLN A 376 18.59 11.24 -17.45
CA GLN A 376 19.22 11.62 -18.70
C GLN A 376 20.66 11.09 -18.90
N HIS A 377 21.33 10.71 -17.80
CA HIS A 377 22.67 10.11 -17.83
C HIS A 377 22.69 8.62 -18.23
N PHE A 378 21.52 7.97 -18.27
CA PHE A 378 21.40 6.61 -18.77
C PHE A 378 21.20 6.59 -20.30
N GLU A 379 21.59 5.47 -20.94
CA GLU A 379 21.34 5.25 -22.34
C GLU A 379 19.84 5.38 -22.66
N LYS A 380 19.51 6.07 -23.77
CA LYS A 380 18.15 6.50 -24.09
C LYS A 380 17.17 5.34 -24.20
N SER A 381 17.52 4.23 -24.84
CA SER A 381 16.62 3.09 -25.03
C SER A 381 16.34 2.38 -23.70
N PHE A 382 17.36 2.22 -22.86
CA PHE A 382 17.22 1.66 -21.51
C PHE A 382 16.36 2.57 -20.61
N ARG A 383 16.64 3.87 -20.60
CA ARG A 383 15.90 4.86 -19.84
C ARG A 383 14.41 4.85 -20.16
N LEU A 384 14.05 4.97 -21.44
CA LEU A 384 12.66 5.04 -21.89
C LEU A 384 11.91 3.74 -21.61
N ARG A 385 12.58 2.60 -21.73
CA ARG A 385 11.96 1.29 -21.54
C ARG A 385 11.79 0.96 -20.05
N PHE A 386 12.83 1.15 -19.25
CA PHE A 386 12.94 0.53 -17.93
C PHE A 386 12.90 1.49 -16.75
N LEU A 387 13.20 2.78 -16.93
CA LEU A 387 13.37 3.70 -15.81
C LEU A 387 12.24 4.72 -15.69
N LEU A 388 11.91 5.40 -16.78
CA LEU A 388 11.03 6.56 -16.77
C LEU A 388 9.65 6.24 -16.18
N GLY A 389 9.30 6.89 -15.07
CA GLY A 389 8.03 6.71 -14.34
C GLY A 389 8.05 5.66 -13.25
N GLY A 390 9.09 4.82 -13.17
CA GLY A 390 9.31 3.90 -12.06
C GLY A 390 9.76 4.63 -10.79
N MET A 391 9.58 4.01 -9.63
CA MET A 391 9.98 4.56 -8.33
C MET A 391 11.14 3.78 -7.74
N ILE A 392 12.20 4.50 -7.33
CA ILE A 392 13.33 3.93 -6.60
C ILE A 392 12.94 3.59 -5.15
N VAL A 393 13.64 2.62 -4.56
CA VAL A 393 13.34 2.12 -3.21
C VAL A 393 13.58 3.19 -2.14
N SER A 394 14.65 3.98 -2.26
CA SER A 394 14.97 5.07 -1.32
C SER A 394 15.94 6.07 -1.96
N PRO A 395 16.22 7.21 -1.33
CA PRO A 395 17.24 8.14 -1.80
C PRO A 395 18.65 7.53 -1.91
N THR A 396 18.91 6.41 -1.24
CA THR A 396 20.20 5.69 -1.22
C THR A 396 20.16 4.34 -1.91
N ASP A 397 18.97 3.83 -2.25
CA ASP A 397 18.77 2.59 -3.02
C ASP A 397 18.04 2.91 -4.32
N GLY A 398 18.78 2.96 -5.41
CA GLY A 398 18.29 3.26 -6.75
C GLY A 398 17.56 2.11 -7.46
N ASN A 399 17.37 0.95 -6.84
CA ASN A 399 16.59 -0.13 -7.43
C ASN A 399 15.15 0.31 -7.65
N VAL A 400 14.59 0.01 -8.83
CA VAL A 400 13.19 0.30 -9.18
C VAL A 400 12.36 -0.97 -9.06
N ARG A 401 11.22 -0.90 -8.36
CA ARG A 401 10.39 -2.09 -8.08
C ARG A 401 8.93 -1.87 -8.46
N ILE A 402 8.27 -2.95 -8.91
CA ILE A 402 6.86 -2.90 -9.33
C ILE A 402 5.92 -2.60 -8.17
N ASP A 403 6.11 -3.21 -7.00
CA ASP A 403 5.29 -3.00 -5.81
C ASP A 403 5.37 -1.56 -5.29
N GLN A 404 6.57 -0.98 -5.32
CA GLN A 404 6.79 0.40 -4.90
C GLN A 404 6.13 1.39 -5.89
N THR A 405 6.35 1.19 -7.20
CA THR A 405 5.71 2.01 -8.25
C THR A 405 4.18 1.86 -8.23
N ALA A 406 3.68 0.65 -7.96
CA ALA A 406 2.24 0.41 -7.78
C ALA A 406 1.68 1.24 -6.61
N MET A 407 2.36 1.26 -5.45
CA MET A 407 1.92 2.03 -4.29
C MET A 407 2.06 3.54 -4.49
N LEU A 408 3.06 4.01 -5.23
CA LEU A 408 3.12 5.40 -5.68
C LEU A 408 1.83 5.77 -6.42
N ALA A 409 1.44 4.99 -7.44
CA ALA A 409 0.22 5.24 -8.21
C ALA A 409 -1.03 5.20 -7.33
N LEU A 410 -1.17 4.20 -6.46
CA LEU A 410 -2.31 4.03 -5.56
C LEU A 410 -2.44 5.20 -4.56
N SER A 411 -1.33 5.66 -3.98
CA SER A 411 -1.34 6.77 -3.03
C SER A 411 -1.71 8.10 -3.68
N GLN A 412 -1.19 8.37 -4.88
CA GLN A 412 -1.53 9.58 -5.64
C GLN A 412 -3.00 9.56 -6.10
N MET A 413 -3.49 8.41 -6.61
CA MET A 413 -4.91 8.26 -6.96
C MET A 413 -5.81 8.44 -5.74
N ARG A 414 -5.43 7.90 -4.57
CA ARG A 414 -6.21 8.06 -3.35
C ARG A 414 -6.26 9.51 -2.88
N PHE A 415 -5.17 10.26 -3.03
CA PHE A 415 -5.13 11.70 -2.79
C PHE A 415 -6.14 12.46 -3.66
N LEU A 416 -6.14 12.19 -4.97
CA LEU A 416 -7.08 12.80 -5.92
C LEU A 416 -8.55 12.43 -5.62
N GLU A 417 -8.81 11.15 -5.27
CA GLU A 417 -10.14 10.67 -4.90
C GLU A 417 -10.65 11.29 -3.59
N SER A 418 -9.75 11.59 -2.66
CA SER A 418 -10.12 12.18 -1.38
C SER A 418 -10.59 13.63 -1.48
N GLY A 419 -10.29 14.32 -2.60
CA GLY A 419 -10.53 15.76 -2.78
C GLY A 419 -9.54 16.65 -2.02
N ALA A 420 -8.56 16.08 -1.33
CA ALA A 420 -7.55 16.83 -0.57
C ALA A 420 -6.60 17.64 -1.45
N ASP A 421 -6.57 17.36 -2.75
CA ASP A 421 -5.79 18.07 -3.77
C ASP A 421 -6.31 19.47 -4.05
N ARG A 422 -7.62 19.73 -3.85
CA ARG A 422 -8.27 20.97 -4.30
C ARG A 422 -8.14 22.12 -3.32
N GLY A 423 -7.67 21.90 -2.11
CA GLY A 423 -7.53 22.90 -1.04
C GLY A 423 -8.83 23.69 -0.84
N GLN A 424 -9.47 23.58 0.30
CA GLN A 424 -10.56 24.52 0.63
C GLN A 424 -9.98 25.82 1.13
#